data_73c41c193e261c2dfc0ae5293a8a3a3f
#
_entry.id   73c41c193e261c2dfc0ae5293a8a3a3f
#
_cell.length_a   1.000
_cell.length_b   1.000
_cell.length_c   1.000
_cell.angle_alpha   90.00
_cell.angle_beta   90.00
_cell.angle_gamma   90.00
#
_symmetry.space_group_name_H-M   'P 1'
#
loop_
_entity.id
_entity.type
_entity.pdbx_description
1 polymer ?
#
loop_
_entity_poly.entity_id
_entity_poly.type
_entity_poly.pdbx_seq_one_letter_code
_entity_poly.pdbx_strand_id
1 'polypeptide(L)'
;MKSHVTDYALYRWRYKIGYSLIFLIVVVILGLTSIYIPGSLREAELSSALESGALSAQSLDPATVVNLPYHILQRLGFMVFGVSTLTIKLPSIILGTLTSVGICLLTRAWFRRNVAVLATVLAVTTTQFLFLIQDGTPAILFTFVTIWLLTAGTYVTRSAIFNTFWKVIGCVLMATALYVPLGVYVVIALLITASFHPHIRYIIRKISRPRLILALILGLASIAPLVYASIVNPSVALTLLGVPTASFDIVANLKTVALDLFGFFSTSTSALLRPTYSLGVVILMAVGIYKFFTVKYTARSYVVLILATFMLPLIILNPKYLSSLYPLSTLMIAMGMATMITSWYKLFPRNPYARVTGLLPLSIFVVGLIFSGMMRYMNNYSYNPQVLDHYSSDLALLDQYLAKNKTDADSTRLVASKDQLAFYSLVAHYDKRFSVSVDITDTPKTVLLTHDSRHIRVPNLELSHIVTSHKIRSADRFYVYTTKQ
;
A
#
# COMPACT_ATOMS: atom_id res chain seq x y z
N MET A 1 -28.86 32.55 34.85
CA MET A 1 -28.19 32.47 33.55
C MET A 1 -28.49 31.09 32.96
N LYS A 2 -29.22 31.01 31.85
CA LYS A 2 -29.41 29.74 31.14
C LYS A 2 -28.10 29.46 30.36
N SER A 3 -27.29 28.49 30.83
CA SER A 3 -26.11 28.03 30.06
C SER A 3 -26.60 27.47 28.75
N HIS A 4 -26.18 28.06 27.61
CA HIS A 4 -26.48 27.51 26.31
C HIS A 4 -25.71 26.20 26.15
N VAL A 5 -26.33 25.18 25.54
CA VAL A 5 -25.70 23.88 25.25
C VAL A 5 -24.38 24.04 24.49
N THR A 6 -24.22 25.16 23.77
CA THR A 6 -23.01 25.54 23.05
C THR A 6 -21.82 25.88 23.95
N ASP A 7 -22.04 26.17 25.23
CA ASP A 7 -20.99 26.60 26.18
C ASP A 7 -20.24 25.40 26.78
N TYR A 8 -20.82 24.20 26.70
CA TYR A 8 -20.15 23.00 27.18
C TYR A 8 -18.94 22.64 26.30
N ALA A 9 -17.79 22.39 26.90
CA ALA A 9 -16.54 22.08 26.24
C ALA A 9 -16.68 20.86 25.27
N LEU A 10 -17.36 19.80 25.70
CA LEU A 10 -17.63 18.63 24.89
C LEU A 10 -18.45 18.95 23.64
N TYR A 11 -19.46 19.81 23.71
CA TYR A 11 -20.25 20.23 22.56
C TYR A 11 -19.43 21.10 21.60
N ARG A 12 -18.64 22.02 22.12
CA ARG A 12 -17.74 22.91 21.35
C ARG A 12 -16.68 22.09 20.58
N TRP A 13 -16.14 21.04 21.20
CA TRP A 13 -15.04 20.25 20.65
C TRP A 13 -15.49 18.94 20.01
N ARG A 14 -16.80 18.62 19.99
CA ARG A 14 -17.37 17.35 19.51
C ARG A 14 -16.82 16.85 18.18
N TYR A 15 -16.63 17.74 17.22
CA TYR A 15 -16.09 17.36 15.90
C TYR A 15 -14.59 17.06 15.97
N LYS A 16 -13.83 17.83 16.74
CA LYS A 16 -12.39 17.57 16.90
C LYS A 16 -12.17 16.25 17.63
N ILE A 17 -12.88 16.04 18.72
CA ILE A 17 -12.83 14.79 19.50
C ILE A 17 -13.25 13.61 18.62
N GLY A 18 -14.36 13.71 17.89
CA GLY A 18 -14.85 12.65 17.02
C GLY A 18 -13.85 12.29 15.90
N TYR A 19 -13.27 13.27 15.23
CA TYR A 19 -12.25 13.01 14.20
C TYR A 19 -10.97 12.41 14.77
N SER A 20 -10.51 12.91 15.92
CA SER A 20 -9.32 12.35 16.58
C SER A 20 -9.55 10.92 17.04
N LEU A 21 -10.73 10.60 17.55
CA LEU A 21 -11.10 9.25 17.97
C LEU A 21 -11.14 8.29 16.76
N ILE A 22 -11.79 8.70 15.66
CA ILE A 22 -11.83 7.90 14.44
C ILE A 22 -10.43 7.69 13.88
N PHE A 23 -9.60 8.74 13.85
CA PHE A 23 -8.21 8.61 13.41
C PHE A 23 -7.43 7.62 14.28
N LEU A 24 -7.56 7.72 15.61
CA LEU A 24 -6.94 6.80 16.55
C LEU A 24 -7.38 5.35 16.31
N ILE A 25 -8.70 5.12 16.15
CA ILE A 25 -9.25 3.79 15.85
C ILE A 25 -8.65 3.24 14.53
N VAL A 26 -8.59 4.05 13.49
CA VAL A 26 -8.00 3.65 12.19
C VAL A 26 -6.53 3.29 12.38
N VAL A 27 -5.74 4.13 13.06
CA VAL A 27 -4.31 3.85 13.32
C VAL A 27 -4.13 2.57 14.12
N VAL A 28 -4.96 2.34 15.14
CA VAL A 28 -4.94 1.10 15.93
C VAL A 28 -5.28 -0.12 15.08
N ILE A 29 -6.32 -0.05 14.26
CA ILE A 29 -6.69 -1.14 13.33
C ILE A 29 -5.53 -1.43 12.38
N LEU A 30 -4.98 -0.41 11.73
CA LEU A 30 -3.88 -0.57 10.77
C LEU A 30 -2.61 -1.10 11.45
N GLY A 31 -2.29 -0.61 12.64
CA GLY A 31 -1.15 -1.09 13.42
C GLY A 31 -1.30 -2.55 13.84
N LEU A 32 -2.45 -2.92 14.42
CA LEU A 32 -2.71 -4.30 14.85
C LEU A 32 -2.71 -5.26 13.66
N THR A 33 -3.35 -4.93 12.56
CA THR A 33 -3.34 -5.77 11.36
C THR A 33 -1.94 -5.95 10.78
N SER A 34 -1.11 -4.92 10.83
CA SER A 34 0.26 -4.97 10.30
C SER A 34 1.23 -5.78 11.19
N ILE A 35 1.06 -5.72 12.51
CA ILE A 35 1.96 -6.40 13.46
C ILE A 35 1.59 -7.88 13.60
N TYR A 36 0.31 -8.18 13.73
CA TYR A 36 -0.14 -9.55 14.07
C TYR A 36 -0.50 -10.41 12.86
N ILE A 37 -0.82 -9.77 11.72
CA ILE A 37 -1.27 -10.49 10.54
C ILE A 37 -0.55 -9.90 9.30
N PRO A 38 0.17 -10.71 8.53
CA PRO A 38 0.42 -12.15 8.64
C PRO A 38 1.63 -12.52 9.51
N GLY A 39 2.45 -11.59 9.96
CA GLY A 39 3.68 -11.87 10.71
C GLY A 39 4.75 -12.63 9.91
N SER A 40 4.67 -12.65 8.59
CA SER A 40 5.49 -13.41 7.65
C SER A 40 5.71 -12.63 6.37
N LEU A 41 6.65 -13.05 5.52
CA LEU A 41 7.09 -12.36 4.33
C LEU A 41 6.81 -13.17 3.07
N ARG A 42 6.50 -12.48 1.96
CA ARG A 42 6.41 -13.05 0.62
C ARG A 42 7.75 -12.90 -0.11
N GLU A 43 7.96 -13.70 -1.15
CA GLU A 43 9.13 -13.59 -2.02
C GLU A 43 9.30 -12.17 -2.62
N ALA A 44 8.19 -11.54 -3.03
CA ALA A 44 8.22 -10.16 -3.52
C ALA A 44 8.67 -9.14 -2.46
N GLU A 45 8.41 -9.40 -1.17
CA GLU A 45 8.88 -8.54 -0.07
C GLU A 45 10.38 -8.75 0.20
N LEU A 46 10.87 -9.99 0.03
CA LEU A 46 12.31 -10.29 0.10
C LEU A 46 13.06 -9.60 -1.03
N SER A 47 12.56 -9.67 -2.26
CA SER A 47 13.13 -8.97 -3.43
C SER A 47 13.17 -7.45 -3.20
N SER A 48 12.08 -6.86 -2.70
CA SER A 48 12.03 -5.43 -2.36
C SER A 48 13.04 -5.05 -1.28
N ALA A 49 13.24 -5.91 -0.28
CA ALA A 49 14.24 -5.70 0.76
C ALA A 49 15.66 -5.75 0.20
N LEU A 50 15.94 -6.66 -0.72
CA LEU A 50 17.25 -6.75 -1.42
C LEU A 50 17.52 -5.51 -2.27
N GLU A 51 16.53 -5.05 -3.06
CA GLU A 51 16.65 -3.81 -3.85
C GLU A 51 16.94 -2.61 -2.95
N SER A 52 16.27 -2.51 -1.81
CA SER A 52 16.52 -1.44 -0.84
C SER A 52 17.88 -1.56 -0.14
N GLY A 53 18.33 -2.78 0.15
CA GLY A 53 19.64 -3.07 0.70
C GLY A 53 20.78 -2.72 -0.25
N ALA A 54 20.58 -2.95 -1.54
CA ALA A 54 21.55 -2.69 -2.60
C ALA A 54 21.74 -1.20 -2.93
N LEU A 55 20.81 -0.32 -2.48
CA LEU A 55 20.94 1.12 -2.69
C LEU A 55 22.26 1.64 -2.13
N SER A 56 23.13 2.16 -2.98
CA SER A 56 24.38 2.81 -2.62
C SER A 56 24.39 4.26 -3.10
N ALA A 57 24.93 5.16 -2.28
CA ALA A 57 25.11 6.55 -2.69
C ALA A 57 26.20 6.70 -3.77
N GLN A 58 27.09 5.69 -3.90
CA GLN A 58 28.22 5.70 -4.83
C GLN A 58 27.89 5.08 -6.19
N SER A 59 26.91 4.18 -6.26
CA SER A 59 26.49 3.51 -7.49
C SER A 59 24.97 3.36 -7.50
N LEU A 60 24.29 4.20 -8.26
CA LEU A 60 22.87 4.03 -8.55
C LEU A 60 22.73 2.95 -9.61
N ASP A 61 22.38 1.73 -9.18
CA ASP A 61 21.95 0.70 -10.11
C ASP A 61 20.63 1.17 -10.76
N PRO A 62 20.54 1.26 -12.09
CA PRO A 62 19.31 1.64 -12.78
C PRO A 62 18.07 0.85 -12.34
N ALA A 63 18.24 -0.42 -11.97
CA ALA A 63 17.12 -1.25 -11.50
C ALA A 63 16.50 -0.74 -10.20
N THR A 64 17.31 -0.17 -9.29
CA THR A 64 16.85 0.34 -7.98
C THR A 64 16.19 1.72 -8.06
N VAL A 65 16.22 2.37 -9.23
CA VAL A 65 15.61 3.69 -9.42
C VAL A 65 14.08 3.61 -9.52
N VAL A 66 13.55 2.47 -9.98
CA VAL A 66 12.09 2.24 -9.95
C VAL A 66 11.63 2.21 -8.48
N ASN A 67 10.60 2.97 -8.15
CA ASN A 67 10.11 3.13 -6.78
C ASN A 67 11.17 3.66 -5.77
N LEU A 68 12.17 4.37 -6.22
CA LEU A 68 13.27 4.91 -5.40
C LEU A 68 12.82 5.54 -4.06
N PRO A 69 11.76 6.37 -4.00
CA PRO A 69 11.30 6.94 -2.73
C PRO A 69 10.90 5.89 -1.68
N TYR A 70 10.33 4.76 -2.11
CA TYR A 70 10.00 3.65 -1.22
C TYR A 70 11.26 2.95 -0.70
N HIS A 71 12.18 2.64 -1.60
CA HIS A 71 13.44 1.96 -1.26
C HIS A 71 14.32 2.80 -0.33
N ILE A 72 14.33 4.13 -0.49
CA ILE A 72 15.00 5.03 0.45
C ILE A 72 14.39 4.93 1.86
N LEU A 73 13.06 4.95 1.97
CA LEU A 73 12.38 4.82 3.27
C LEU A 73 12.66 3.46 3.92
N GLN A 74 12.66 2.38 3.12
CA GLN A 74 12.93 1.03 3.61
C GLN A 74 14.39 0.90 4.09
N ARG A 75 15.35 1.44 3.33
CA ARG A 75 16.75 1.46 3.72
C ARG A 75 17.00 2.27 4.99
N LEU A 76 16.36 3.43 5.13
CA LEU A 76 16.43 4.20 6.38
C LEU A 76 15.91 3.40 7.57
N GLY A 77 14.82 2.65 7.38
CA GLY A 77 14.32 1.71 8.37
C GLY A 77 15.36 0.65 8.76
N PHE A 78 16.05 0.06 7.78
CA PHE A 78 17.10 -0.92 8.01
C PHE A 78 18.31 -0.34 8.77
N MET A 79 18.72 0.90 8.45
CA MET A 79 19.82 1.57 9.14
C MET A 79 19.51 1.85 10.62
N VAL A 80 18.24 2.13 10.96
CA VAL A 80 17.86 2.52 12.32
C VAL A 80 17.48 1.31 13.17
N PHE A 81 16.74 0.36 12.61
CA PHE A 81 16.12 -0.74 13.35
C PHE A 81 16.64 -2.14 12.95
N GLY A 82 17.58 -2.22 12.00
CA GLY A 82 18.00 -3.50 11.41
C GLY A 82 16.94 -4.10 10.47
N VAL A 83 17.24 -5.28 9.93
CA VAL A 83 16.32 -6.01 9.00
C VAL A 83 15.47 -6.99 9.78
N SER A 84 14.19 -6.73 9.87
CA SER A 84 13.18 -7.59 10.50
C SER A 84 11.90 -7.58 9.68
N THR A 85 10.99 -8.51 9.95
CA THR A 85 9.68 -8.54 9.28
C THR A 85 8.94 -7.20 9.40
N LEU A 86 9.02 -6.55 10.56
CA LEU A 86 8.38 -5.26 10.78
C LEU A 86 9.06 -4.14 9.98
N THR A 87 10.41 -4.08 9.97
CA THR A 87 11.15 -3.02 9.27
C THR A 87 11.01 -3.11 7.76
N ILE A 88 10.88 -4.31 7.20
CA ILE A 88 10.58 -4.52 5.78
C ILE A 88 9.22 -3.91 5.42
N LYS A 89 8.20 -4.04 6.29
CA LYS A 89 6.84 -3.54 6.09
C LYS A 89 6.63 -2.09 6.52
N LEU A 90 7.52 -1.54 7.31
CA LEU A 90 7.41 -0.21 7.91
C LEU A 90 7.12 0.92 6.90
N PRO A 91 7.77 1.01 5.73
CA PRO A 91 7.45 2.03 4.74
C PRO A 91 6.00 1.97 4.28
N SER A 92 5.48 0.77 4.03
CA SER A 92 4.08 0.58 3.62
C SER A 92 3.10 1.00 4.71
N ILE A 93 3.40 0.72 5.97
CA ILE A 93 2.58 1.15 7.11
C ILE A 93 2.54 2.67 7.22
N ILE A 94 3.70 3.33 7.10
CA ILE A 94 3.80 4.80 7.15
C ILE A 94 3.03 5.42 5.97
N LEU A 95 3.33 4.98 4.74
CA LEU A 95 2.69 5.51 3.52
C LEU A 95 1.18 5.23 3.51
N GLY A 96 0.74 4.07 3.97
CA GLY A 96 -0.67 3.72 4.08
C GLY A 96 -1.41 4.57 5.12
N THR A 97 -0.79 4.82 6.28
CA THR A 97 -1.35 5.73 7.29
C THR A 97 -1.48 7.16 6.73
N LEU A 98 -0.45 7.66 6.06
CA LEU A 98 -0.51 8.96 5.39
C LEU A 98 -1.55 8.97 4.26
N THR A 99 -1.69 7.87 3.51
CA THR A 99 -2.73 7.72 2.49
C THR A 99 -4.13 7.80 3.10
N SER A 100 -4.35 7.21 4.27
CA SER A 100 -5.64 7.30 4.99
C SER A 100 -5.98 8.75 5.34
N VAL A 101 -5.00 9.54 5.77
CA VAL A 101 -5.15 10.98 5.99
C VAL A 101 -5.47 11.70 4.68
N GLY A 102 -4.75 11.38 3.60
CA GLY A 102 -4.97 11.93 2.27
C GLY A 102 -6.40 11.65 1.75
N ILE A 103 -6.89 10.42 1.90
CA ILE A 103 -8.27 10.04 1.56
C ILE A 103 -9.28 10.88 2.36
N CYS A 104 -9.06 11.05 3.66
CA CYS A 104 -9.93 11.86 4.52
C CYS A 104 -9.96 13.33 4.07
N LEU A 105 -8.81 13.91 3.77
CA LEU A 105 -8.71 15.30 3.30
C LEU A 105 -9.38 15.47 1.92
N LEU A 106 -9.13 14.56 0.99
CA LEU A 106 -9.71 14.59 -0.34
C LEU A 106 -11.23 14.44 -0.32
N THR A 107 -11.73 13.45 0.40
CA THR A 107 -13.17 13.20 0.53
C THR A 107 -13.86 14.34 1.26
N ARG A 108 -13.25 14.92 2.29
CA ARG A 108 -13.77 16.11 2.98
C ARG A 108 -13.83 17.34 2.07
N ALA A 109 -12.89 17.47 1.17
CA ALA A 109 -12.91 18.55 0.19
C ALA A 109 -14.00 18.35 -0.90
N TRP A 110 -14.32 17.11 -1.25
CA TRP A 110 -15.25 16.78 -2.32
C TRP A 110 -16.68 16.54 -1.87
N PHE A 111 -16.89 16.08 -0.64
CA PHE A 111 -18.19 15.65 -0.11
C PHE A 111 -18.53 16.35 1.23
N ARG A 112 -19.75 16.13 1.70
CA ARG A 112 -20.16 16.58 3.05
C ARG A 112 -19.37 15.83 4.12
N ARG A 113 -19.11 16.48 5.26
CA ARG A 113 -18.25 15.96 6.33
C ARG A 113 -18.60 14.54 6.78
N ASN A 114 -19.89 14.26 7.00
CA ASN A 114 -20.34 12.94 7.45
C ASN A 114 -20.07 11.85 6.41
N VAL A 115 -20.33 12.16 5.12
CA VAL A 115 -20.02 11.25 4.01
C VAL A 115 -18.52 11.00 3.90
N ALA A 116 -17.71 12.05 4.04
CA ALA A 116 -16.27 11.96 3.96
C ALA A 116 -15.68 11.01 5.00
N VAL A 117 -16.14 11.10 6.25
CA VAL A 117 -15.69 10.20 7.33
C VAL A 117 -16.08 8.76 7.05
N LEU A 118 -17.35 8.51 6.74
CA LEU A 118 -17.84 7.15 6.45
C LEU A 118 -17.12 6.54 5.24
N ALA A 119 -16.95 7.31 4.17
CA ALA A 119 -16.25 6.85 2.98
C ALA A 119 -14.76 6.57 3.26
N THR A 120 -14.11 7.38 4.10
CA THR A 120 -12.72 7.15 4.49
C THR A 120 -12.59 5.86 5.31
N VAL A 121 -13.41 5.70 6.34
CA VAL A 121 -13.38 4.49 7.19
C VAL A 121 -13.65 3.26 6.33
N LEU A 122 -14.66 3.31 5.46
CA LEU A 122 -14.97 2.19 4.58
C LEU A 122 -13.82 1.88 3.62
N ALA A 123 -13.20 2.88 3.00
CA ALA A 123 -12.06 2.68 2.11
C ALA A 123 -10.90 2.01 2.86
N VAL A 124 -10.46 2.55 3.99
CA VAL A 124 -9.28 2.05 4.72
C VAL A 124 -9.49 0.68 5.39
N THR A 125 -10.74 0.23 5.54
CA THR A 125 -11.07 -1.10 6.05
C THR A 125 -11.35 -2.13 4.95
N THR A 126 -11.22 -1.76 3.67
CA THR A 126 -11.30 -2.74 2.58
C THR A 126 -10.14 -3.74 2.66
N THR A 127 -10.40 -4.99 2.32
CA THR A 127 -9.39 -6.06 2.27
C THR A 127 -8.17 -5.65 1.44
N GLN A 128 -8.37 -4.98 0.31
CA GLN A 128 -7.29 -4.51 -0.56
C GLN A 128 -6.40 -3.47 0.11
N PHE A 129 -6.96 -2.51 0.85
CA PHE A 129 -6.16 -1.51 1.53
C PHE A 129 -5.35 -2.10 2.69
N LEU A 130 -5.99 -2.98 3.47
CA LEU A 130 -5.32 -3.69 4.56
C LEU A 130 -4.16 -4.55 4.03
N PHE A 131 -4.33 -5.15 2.85
CA PHE A 131 -3.25 -5.86 2.17
C PHE A 131 -2.12 -4.92 1.74
N LEU A 132 -2.46 -3.80 1.06
CA LEU A 132 -1.46 -2.84 0.58
C LEU A 132 -0.63 -2.21 1.70
N ILE A 133 -1.23 -1.94 2.87
CA ILE A 133 -0.54 -1.26 3.96
C ILE A 133 0.43 -2.17 4.70
N GLN A 134 0.20 -3.47 4.70
CA GLN A 134 1.07 -4.43 5.39
C GLN A 134 2.00 -5.19 4.43
N ASP A 135 1.91 -4.95 3.13
CA ASP A 135 2.78 -5.54 2.13
C ASP A 135 4.11 -4.77 2.08
N GLY A 136 5.22 -5.45 2.32
CA GLY A 136 6.57 -4.86 2.32
C GLY A 136 7.10 -4.52 0.92
N THR A 137 6.21 -4.35 -0.07
CA THR A 137 6.51 -3.97 -1.45
C THR A 137 6.12 -2.52 -1.75
N PRO A 138 6.67 -1.90 -2.81
CA PRO A 138 6.32 -0.53 -3.19
C PRO A 138 4.89 -0.35 -3.75
N ALA A 139 4.03 -1.39 -3.73
CA ALA A 139 2.68 -1.33 -4.31
C ALA A 139 1.80 -0.20 -3.73
N ILE A 140 1.98 0.15 -2.44
CA ILE A 140 1.26 1.25 -1.78
C ILE A 140 1.64 2.63 -2.34
N LEU A 141 2.84 2.79 -2.90
CA LEU A 141 3.39 4.07 -3.32
C LEU A 141 2.54 4.72 -4.42
N PHE A 142 2.03 3.94 -5.39
CA PHE A 142 1.10 4.44 -6.41
C PHE A 142 -0.15 5.05 -5.79
N THR A 143 -0.74 4.34 -4.83
CA THR A 143 -1.94 4.80 -4.13
C THR A 143 -1.68 6.07 -3.33
N PHE A 144 -0.57 6.10 -2.59
CA PHE A 144 -0.15 7.27 -1.83
C PHE A 144 0.00 8.50 -2.73
N VAL A 145 0.82 8.39 -3.76
CA VAL A 145 1.10 9.52 -4.67
C VAL A 145 -0.16 10.00 -5.36
N THR A 146 -0.99 9.10 -5.88
CA THR A 146 -2.24 9.46 -6.57
C THR A 146 -3.21 10.19 -5.65
N ILE A 147 -3.47 9.69 -4.45
CA ILE A 147 -4.39 10.33 -3.49
C ILE A 147 -3.87 11.70 -3.05
N TRP A 148 -2.57 11.83 -2.78
CA TRP A 148 -2.00 13.10 -2.38
C TRP A 148 -1.89 14.11 -3.52
N LEU A 149 -1.65 13.68 -4.76
CA LEU A 149 -1.72 14.55 -5.94
C LEU A 149 -3.12 15.12 -6.15
N LEU A 150 -4.16 14.27 -6.04
CA LEU A 150 -5.55 14.71 -6.13
C LEU A 150 -5.91 15.67 -4.98
N THR A 151 -5.40 15.40 -3.78
CA THR A 151 -5.57 16.25 -2.60
C THR A 151 -4.90 17.60 -2.83
N ALA A 152 -3.62 17.61 -3.21
CA ALA A 152 -2.86 18.83 -3.48
C ALA A 152 -3.52 19.67 -4.58
N GLY A 153 -3.89 19.05 -5.71
CA GLY A 153 -4.61 19.71 -6.80
C GLY A 153 -5.93 20.35 -6.34
N THR A 154 -6.68 19.67 -5.48
CA THR A 154 -7.92 20.19 -4.92
C THR A 154 -7.67 21.39 -3.99
N TYR A 155 -6.67 21.31 -3.11
CA TYR A 155 -6.37 22.40 -2.17
C TYR A 155 -5.67 23.59 -2.81
N VAL A 156 -4.88 23.40 -3.87
CA VAL A 156 -4.35 24.51 -4.68
C VAL A 156 -5.48 25.39 -5.23
N THR A 157 -6.62 24.79 -5.57
CA THR A 157 -7.76 25.54 -6.13
C THR A 157 -8.66 26.16 -5.07
N ARG A 158 -8.62 25.71 -3.81
CA ARG A 158 -9.56 26.11 -2.74
C ARG A 158 -8.93 26.89 -1.59
N SER A 159 -7.64 26.64 -1.29
CA SER A 159 -6.98 27.23 -0.13
C SER A 159 -6.35 28.58 -0.49
N ALA A 160 -6.72 29.66 0.25
CA ALA A 160 -6.06 30.95 0.12
C ALA A 160 -4.77 31.02 0.96
N ILE A 161 -4.78 30.48 2.17
CA ILE A 161 -3.71 30.65 3.18
C ILE A 161 -2.51 29.74 2.89
N PHE A 162 -2.74 28.44 2.62
CA PHE A 162 -1.70 27.43 2.37
C PHE A 162 -1.46 27.13 0.89
N ASN A 163 -1.78 28.06 0.01
CA ASN A 163 -1.70 27.83 -1.42
C ASN A 163 -0.27 27.51 -1.89
N THR A 164 0.74 28.23 -1.36
CA THR A 164 2.15 27.97 -1.71
C THR A 164 2.61 26.61 -1.24
N PHE A 165 2.27 26.19 -0.03
CA PHE A 165 2.57 24.86 0.51
C PHE A 165 2.01 23.76 -0.39
N TRP A 166 0.73 23.83 -0.77
CA TRP A 166 0.11 22.82 -1.64
C TRP A 166 0.70 22.79 -3.05
N LYS A 167 1.17 23.92 -3.57
CA LYS A 167 1.89 23.96 -4.86
C LYS A 167 3.23 23.26 -4.78
N VAL A 168 4.03 23.51 -3.75
CA VAL A 168 5.33 22.88 -3.56
C VAL A 168 5.17 21.37 -3.37
N ILE A 169 4.29 20.93 -2.46
CA ILE A 169 4.00 19.53 -2.28
C ILE A 169 3.49 18.88 -3.56
N GLY A 170 2.59 19.56 -4.31
CA GLY A 170 2.10 19.04 -5.58
C GLY A 170 3.22 18.81 -6.61
N CYS A 171 4.21 19.73 -6.69
CA CYS A 171 5.37 19.53 -7.56
C CYS A 171 6.26 18.37 -7.12
N VAL A 172 6.55 18.25 -5.84
CA VAL A 172 7.32 17.13 -5.29
C VAL A 172 6.61 15.80 -5.55
N LEU A 173 5.30 15.75 -5.33
CA LEU A 173 4.51 14.56 -5.59
C LEU A 173 4.43 14.21 -7.08
N MET A 174 4.38 15.23 -7.99
CA MET A 174 4.47 14.96 -9.43
C MET A 174 5.81 14.35 -9.81
N ALA A 175 6.91 14.86 -9.27
CA ALA A 175 8.24 14.26 -9.47
C ALA A 175 8.31 12.83 -8.89
N THR A 176 7.80 12.63 -7.68
CA THR A 176 7.71 11.29 -7.05
C THR A 176 6.86 10.32 -7.89
N ALA A 177 5.76 10.79 -8.49
CA ALA A 177 4.90 9.96 -9.33
C ALA A 177 5.64 9.35 -10.51
N LEU A 178 6.62 10.04 -11.08
CA LEU A 178 7.37 9.55 -12.23
C LEU A 178 8.30 8.38 -11.89
N TYR A 179 8.68 8.20 -10.63
CA TYR A 179 9.42 7.03 -10.15
C TYR A 179 8.55 5.78 -9.95
N VAL A 180 7.24 5.96 -10.02
CA VAL A 180 6.28 4.88 -9.73
C VAL A 180 5.71 4.33 -11.03
N PRO A 181 5.70 3.00 -11.23
CA PRO A 181 5.05 2.40 -12.38
C PRO A 181 3.61 2.92 -12.54
N LEU A 182 3.24 3.27 -13.76
CA LEU A 182 1.98 3.93 -14.13
C LEU A 182 1.77 5.34 -13.58
N GLY A 183 2.65 5.86 -12.76
CA GLY A 183 2.51 7.19 -12.13
C GLY A 183 2.50 8.34 -13.15
N VAL A 184 3.19 8.20 -14.27
CA VAL A 184 3.20 9.18 -15.38
C VAL A 184 1.78 9.44 -15.92
N TYR A 185 0.93 8.41 -15.97
CA TYR A 185 -0.45 8.56 -16.47
C TYR A 185 -1.34 9.35 -15.50
N VAL A 186 -1.04 9.30 -14.19
CA VAL A 186 -1.71 10.15 -13.20
C VAL A 186 -1.37 11.62 -13.45
N VAL A 187 -0.08 11.92 -13.70
CA VAL A 187 0.37 13.27 -14.02
C VAL A 187 -0.28 13.75 -15.31
N ILE A 188 -0.28 12.95 -16.38
CA ILE A 188 -0.91 13.26 -17.65
C ILE A 188 -2.43 13.50 -17.47
N ALA A 189 -3.12 12.64 -16.70
CA ALA A 189 -4.55 12.81 -16.45
C ALA A 189 -4.86 14.13 -15.73
N LEU A 190 -4.02 14.53 -14.77
CA LEU A 190 -4.16 15.81 -14.08
C LEU A 190 -3.89 17.01 -15.03
N LEU A 191 -2.87 16.92 -15.88
CA LEU A 191 -2.56 17.96 -16.87
C LEU A 191 -3.67 18.12 -17.91
N ILE A 192 -4.22 17.01 -18.42
CA ILE A 192 -5.37 17.00 -19.32
C ILE A 192 -6.57 17.64 -18.62
N THR A 193 -6.88 17.22 -17.39
CA THR A 193 -7.98 17.82 -16.61
C THR A 193 -7.79 19.32 -16.41
N ALA A 194 -6.57 19.74 -16.11
CA ALA A 194 -6.23 21.15 -15.93
C ALA A 194 -6.39 21.96 -17.20
N SER A 195 -6.11 21.37 -18.36
CA SER A 195 -6.23 22.01 -19.67
C SER A 195 -7.68 22.10 -20.15
N PHE A 196 -8.47 21.05 -19.94
CA PHE A 196 -9.86 21.01 -20.42
C PHE A 196 -10.84 21.74 -19.48
N HIS A 197 -10.58 21.78 -18.16
CA HIS A 197 -11.49 22.40 -17.21
C HIS A 197 -11.27 23.92 -17.13
N PRO A 198 -12.23 24.80 -17.56
CA PRO A 198 -12.00 26.24 -17.71
C PRO A 198 -11.57 26.93 -16.41
N HIS A 199 -12.18 26.56 -15.28
CA HIS A 199 -11.88 27.15 -13.99
C HIS A 199 -10.46 26.81 -13.51
N ILE A 200 -10.01 25.57 -13.68
CA ILE A 200 -8.65 25.14 -13.29
C ILE A 200 -7.62 25.86 -14.16
N ARG A 201 -7.86 25.93 -15.48
CA ARG A 201 -7.00 26.67 -16.42
C ARG A 201 -6.83 28.14 -16.03
N TYR A 202 -7.92 28.79 -15.61
CA TYR A 202 -7.87 30.18 -15.14
C TYR A 202 -6.99 30.33 -13.88
N ILE A 203 -7.10 29.41 -12.89
CA ILE A 203 -6.29 29.44 -11.68
C ILE A 203 -4.81 29.24 -12.01
N ILE A 204 -4.47 28.29 -12.89
CA ILE A 204 -3.09 28.02 -13.29
C ILE A 204 -2.47 29.26 -13.96
N ARG A 205 -3.21 29.96 -14.83
CA ARG A 205 -2.72 31.20 -15.50
C ARG A 205 -2.43 32.34 -14.51
N LYS A 206 -3.02 32.32 -13.30
CA LYS A 206 -2.75 33.30 -12.24
C LYS A 206 -1.54 32.98 -11.35
N ILE A 207 -0.87 31.85 -11.57
CA ILE A 207 0.33 31.51 -10.81
C ILE A 207 1.46 32.47 -11.18
N SER A 208 2.13 33.04 -10.18
CA SER A 208 3.27 33.93 -10.41
C SER A 208 4.43 33.17 -11.08
N ARG A 209 4.97 33.77 -12.17
CA ARG A 209 6.06 33.18 -12.98
C ARG A 209 7.27 32.70 -12.13
N PRO A 210 7.83 33.49 -11.19
CA PRO A 210 9.00 33.06 -10.44
C PRO A 210 8.74 31.82 -9.58
N ARG A 211 7.54 31.66 -9.03
CA ARG A 211 7.17 30.45 -8.28
C ARG A 211 7.03 29.21 -9.19
N LEU A 212 6.52 29.42 -10.39
CA LEU A 212 6.44 28.36 -11.40
C LEU A 212 7.83 27.91 -11.84
N ILE A 213 8.76 28.85 -12.08
CA ILE A 213 10.15 28.55 -12.48
C ILE A 213 10.86 27.79 -11.35
N LEU A 214 10.73 28.23 -10.10
CA LEU A 214 11.31 27.53 -8.96
C LEU A 214 10.78 26.08 -8.84
N ALA A 215 9.47 25.90 -8.98
CA ALA A 215 8.85 24.57 -8.94
C ALA A 215 9.33 23.69 -10.10
N LEU A 216 9.50 24.26 -11.30
CA LEU A 216 10.03 23.55 -12.46
C LEU A 216 11.49 23.12 -12.24
N ILE A 217 12.34 23.98 -11.72
CA ILE A 217 13.75 23.68 -11.43
C ILE A 217 13.84 22.55 -10.38
N LEU A 218 13.07 22.65 -9.29
CA LEU A 218 13.03 21.60 -8.26
C LEU A 218 12.51 20.28 -8.82
N GLY A 219 11.48 20.33 -9.66
CA GLY A 219 10.94 19.13 -10.32
C GLY A 219 11.96 18.49 -11.26
N LEU A 220 12.63 19.27 -12.12
CA LEU A 220 13.67 18.75 -13.03
C LEU A 220 14.87 18.18 -12.27
N ALA A 221 15.32 18.86 -11.22
CA ALA A 221 16.39 18.34 -10.37
C ALA A 221 15.99 16.99 -9.70
N SER A 222 14.75 16.89 -9.25
CA SER A 222 14.24 15.65 -8.65
C SER A 222 14.09 14.49 -9.64
N ILE A 223 13.94 14.76 -10.94
CA ILE A 223 13.78 13.75 -12.00
C ILE A 223 15.13 13.34 -12.60
N ALA A 224 16.21 14.10 -12.36
CA ALA A 224 17.51 13.85 -12.97
C ALA A 224 18.03 12.39 -12.78
N PRO A 225 17.95 11.75 -11.59
CA PRO A 225 18.35 10.34 -11.44
C PRO A 225 17.54 9.39 -12.29
N LEU A 226 16.25 9.67 -12.47
CA LEU A 226 15.34 8.85 -13.28
C LEU A 226 15.69 8.94 -14.77
N VAL A 227 15.94 10.15 -15.25
CA VAL A 227 16.35 10.38 -16.65
C VAL A 227 17.67 9.67 -16.93
N TYR A 228 18.65 9.83 -16.05
CA TYR A 228 19.92 9.13 -16.15
C TYR A 228 19.75 7.60 -16.23
N ALA A 229 19.00 7.01 -15.29
CA ALA A 229 18.76 5.58 -15.26
C ALA A 229 18.03 5.08 -16.51
N SER A 230 17.06 5.85 -17.03
CA SER A 230 16.31 5.49 -18.24
C SER A 230 17.15 5.57 -19.52
N ILE A 231 18.17 6.43 -19.57
CA ILE A 231 19.11 6.51 -20.68
C ILE A 231 20.08 5.32 -20.64
N VAL A 232 20.60 4.98 -19.45
CA VAL A 232 21.53 3.86 -19.26
C VAL A 232 20.82 2.52 -19.48
N ASN A 233 19.60 2.39 -18.98
CA ASN A 233 18.81 1.16 -19.11
C ASN A 233 17.37 1.46 -19.55
N PRO A 234 17.03 1.34 -20.84
CA PRO A 234 15.68 1.59 -21.35
C PRO A 234 14.58 0.73 -20.73
N SER A 235 14.92 -0.44 -20.15
CA SER A 235 13.94 -1.30 -19.48
C SER A 235 13.28 -0.61 -18.27
N VAL A 236 13.98 0.33 -17.64
CA VAL A 236 13.45 1.18 -16.56
C VAL A 236 12.25 1.98 -17.04
N ALA A 237 12.39 2.64 -18.19
CA ALA A 237 11.31 3.42 -18.79
C ALA A 237 10.10 2.52 -19.16
N LEU A 238 10.35 1.34 -19.73
CA LEU A 238 9.28 0.37 -20.06
C LEU A 238 8.54 -0.09 -18.79
N THR A 239 9.26 -0.37 -17.72
CA THR A 239 8.67 -0.75 -16.42
C THR A 239 7.81 0.39 -15.86
N LEU A 240 8.28 1.64 -15.91
CA LEU A 240 7.53 2.81 -15.44
C LEU A 240 6.27 3.07 -16.28
N LEU A 241 6.34 2.79 -17.58
CA LEU A 241 5.18 2.85 -18.47
C LEU A 241 4.22 1.66 -18.30
N GLY A 242 4.60 0.64 -17.52
CA GLY A 242 3.76 -0.54 -17.28
C GLY A 242 3.73 -1.53 -18.44
N VAL A 243 4.67 -1.42 -19.38
CA VAL A 243 4.75 -2.34 -20.53
C VAL A 243 5.14 -3.74 -20.04
N PRO A 244 4.39 -4.79 -20.41
CA PRO A 244 4.73 -6.15 -20.03
C PRO A 244 6.05 -6.57 -20.70
N THR A 245 6.91 -7.25 -19.95
CA THR A 245 8.20 -7.76 -20.44
C THR A 245 8.07 -9.10 -21.18
N ALA A 246 6.96 -9.81 -20.97
CA ALA A 246 6.65 -11.07 -21.62
C ALA A 246 5.53 -10.90 -22.67
N SER A 247 5.35 -11.89 -23.52
CA SER A 247 4.21 -11.96 -24.44
C SER A 247 2.90 -11.90 -23.62
N PHE A 248 1.97 -11.04 -24.02
CA PHE A 248 0.71 -10.84 -23.33
C PHE A 248 -0.48 -11.31 -24.19
N ASP A 249 -1.42 -11.98 -23.53
CA ASP A 249 -2.71 -12.33 -24.11
C ASP A 249 -3.78 -11.44 -23.47
N ILE A 250 -4.37 -10.54 -24.26
CA ILE A 250 -5.39 -9.58 -23.80
C ILE A 250 -6.63 -10.33 -23.27
N VAL A 251 -7.03 -11.43 -23.89
CA VAL A 251 -8.23 -12.19 -23.50
C VAL A 251 -8.00 -12.89 -22.17
N ALA A 252 -6.84 -13.55 -22.01
CA ALA A 252 -6.45 -14.19 -20.75
C ALA A 252 -6.31 -13.16 -19.62
N ASN A 253 -5.68 -12.02 -19.89
CA ASN A 253 -5.53 -10.93 -18.94
C ASN A 253 -6.86 -10.33 -18.54
N LEU A 254 -7.77 -10.07 -19.50
CA LEU A 254 -9.12 -9.57 -19.23
C LEU A 254 -9.91 -10.53 -18.35
N LYS A 255 -9.82 -11.85 -18.64
CA LYS A 255 -10.42 -12.89 -17.81
C LYS A 255 -9.86 -12.87 -16.39
N THR A 256 -8.54 -12.75 -16.25
CA THR A 256 -7.87 -12.67 -14.93
C THR A 256 -8.34 -11.45 -14.16
N VAL A 257 -8.33 -10.26 -14.76
CA VAL A 257 -8.80 -9.02 -14.13
C VAL A 257 -10.29 -9.13 -13.73
N ALA A 258 -11.12 -9.68 -14.62
CA ALA A 258 -12.54 -9.88 -14.33
C ALA A 258 -12.76 -10.86 -13.18
N LEU A 259 -12.03 -11.95 -13.12
CA LEU A 259 -12.09 -12.90 -12.01
C LEU A 259 -11.56 -12.30 -10.71
N ASP A 260 -10.50 -11.50 -10.77
CA ASP A 260 -9.94 -10.85 -9.57
C ASP A 260 -10.88 -9.80 -9.00
N LEU A 261 -11.67 -9.11 -9.83
CA LEU A 261 -12.64 -8.12 -9.38
C LEU A 261 -14.01 -8.72 -9.02
N PHE A 262 -14.49 -9.72 -9.78
CA PHE A 262 -15.88 -10.21 -9.73
C PHE A 262 -15.98 -11.72 -9.49
N GLY A 263 -14.90 -12.44 -9.24
CA GLY A 263 -14.88 -13.89 -9.04
C GLY A 263 -15.41 -14.34 -7.67
N PHE A 264 -16.62 -13.89 -7.27
CA PHE A 264 -17.23 -14.20 -5.96
C PHE A 264 -17.49 -15.69 -5.73
N PHE A 265 -17.65 -16.45 -6.80
CA PHE A 265 -17.99 -17.89 -6.77
C PHE A 265 -16.87 -18.76 -7.35
N SER A 266 -15.71 -18.16 -7.63
CA SER A 266 -14.56 -18.90 -8.18
C SER A 266 -13.88 -19.71 -7.09
N THR A 267 -13.72 -21.01 -7.33
CA THR A 267 -12.94 -21.92 -6.45
C THR A 267 -11.44 -21.87 -6.74
N SER A 268 -11.02 -21.30 -7.88
CA SER A 268 -9.60 -21.20 -8.24
C SER A 268 -8.97 -20.01 -7.48
N THR A 269 -8.06 -20.32 -6.60
CA THR A 269 -7.46 -19.40 -5.65
C THR A 269 -6.01 -19.03 -5.99
N SER A 270 -5.67 -18.96 -7.29
CA SER A 270 -4.34 -18.59 -7.75
C SER A 270 -3.92 -17.15 -7.39
N ALA A 271 -4.87 -16.29 -7.03
CA ALA A 271 -4.58 -14.92 -6.61
C ALA A 271 -4.78 -14.73 -5.09
N LEU A 272 -3.87 -13.97 -4.45
CA LEU A 272 -3.89 -13.69 -3.01
C LEU A 272 -5.20 -13.07 -2.50
N LEU A 273 -5.86 -12.27 -3.34
CA LEU A 273 -7.10 -11.56 -3.03
C LEU A 273 -8.12 -11.72 -4.15
N ARG A 274 -8.78 -12.86 -4.21
CA ARG A 274 -9.86 -13.09 -5.17
C ARG A 274 -11.18 -13.39 -4.46
N PRO A 275 -12.22 -12.60 -4.75
CA PRO A 275 -12.29 -11.32 -5.44
C PRO A 275 -11.68 -10.19 -4.59
N THR A 276 -11.15 -9.15 -5.23
CA THR A 276 -10.47 -8.02 -4.55
C THR A 276 -11.39 -7.27 -3.59
N TYR A 277 -12.66 -7.08 -3.97
CA TYR A 277 -13.68 -6.37 -3.19
C TYR A 277 -14.82 -7.27 -2.80
N SER A 278 -15.47 -6.99 -1.66
CA SER A 278 -16.72 -7.65 -1.30
C SER A 278 -17.86 -7.20 -2.23
N LEU A 279 -18.88 -8.04 -2.43
CA LEU A 279 -20.04 -7.74 -3.30
C LEU A 279 -20.69 -6.40 -2.95
N GLY A 280 -20.87 -6.10 -1.67
CA GLY A 280 -21.48 -4.84 -1.24
C GLY A 280 -20.61 -3.61 -1.60
N VAL A 281 -19.28 -3.72 -1.55
CA VAL A 281 -18.38 -2.66 -2.02
C VAL A 281 -18.49 -2.49 -3.53
N VAL A 282 -18.59 -3.58 -4.30
CA VAL A 282 -18.77 -3.51 -5.76
C VAL A 282 -20.09 -2.84 -6.13
N ILE A 283 -21.18 -3.17 -5.44
CA ILE A 283 -22.48 -2.48 -5.64
C ILE A 283 -22.35 -0.99 -5.35
N LEU A 284 -21.68 -0.63 -4.26
CA LEU A 284 -21.44 0.77 -3.90
C LEU A 284 -20.60 1.51 -4.94
N MET A 285 -19.58 0.85 -5.48
CA MET A 285 -18.76 1.37 -6.58
C MET A 285 -19.59 1.57 -7.86
N ALA A 286 -20.45 0.61 -8.21
CA ALA A 286 -21.34 0.72 -9.38
C ALA A 286 -22.29 1.93 -9.28
N VAL A 287 -22.87 2.18 -8.10
CA VAL A 287 -23.65 3.40 -7.83
C VAL A 287 -22.80 4.67 -7.99
N GLY A 288 -21.56 4.64 -7.53
CA GLY A 288 -20.60 5.73 -7.68
C GLY A 288 -20.24 6.01 -9.15
N ILE A 289 -19.95 4.97 -9.92
CA ILE A 289 -19.65 5.03 -11.36
C ILE A 289 -20.86 5.65 -12.11
N TYR A 290 -22.05 5.12 -11.89
CA TYR A 290 -23.27 5.67 -12.49
C TYR A 290 -23.40 7.18 -12.21
N LYS A 291 -23.09 7.60 -10.98
CA LYS A 291 -23.19 9.01 -10.61
C LYS A 291 -22.11 9.87 -11.26
N PHE A 292 -20.89 9.39 -11.44
CA PHE A 292 -19.86 10.12 -12.17
C PHE A 292 -20.25 10.39 -13.64
N PHE A 293 -20.92 9.45 -14.29
CA PHE A 293 -21.40 9.64 -15.66
C PHE A 293 -22.60 10.61 -15.74
N THR A 294 -23.45 10.67 -14.72
CA THR A 294 -24.64 11.53 -14.71
C THR A 294 -24.34 12.97 -14.27
N VAL A 295 -23.31 13.19 -13.46
CA VAL A 295 -22.89 14.55 -13.02
C VAL A 295 -21.86 15.10 -13.99
N LYS A 296 -22.33 15.89 -14.95
CA LYS A 296 -21.49 16.53 -15.97
C LYS A 296 -20.81 17.80 -15.43
N TYR A 297 -19.70 18.19 -16.07
CA TYR A 297 -19.00 19.47 -15.90
C TYR A 297 -18.39 19.76 -14.52
N THR A 298 -18.13 18.74 -13.72
CA THR A 298 -17.35 18.92 -12.48
C THR A 298 -15.91 18.48 -12.66
N ALA A 299 -14.95 19.22 -12.08
CA ALA A 299 -13.54 18.85 -12.12
C ALA A 299 -13.29 17.41 -11.60
N ARG A 300 -14.10 16.97 -10.63
CA ARG A 300 -14.07 15.62 -10.09
C ARG A 300 -14.36 14.55 -11.13
N SER A 301 -15.45 14.76 -11.90
CA SER A 301 -15.83 13.81 -12.97
C SER A 301 -14.78 13.75 -14.07
N TYR A 302 -14.21 14.88 -14.47
CA TYR A 302 -13.13 14.91 -15.46
C TYR A 302 -11.92 14.09 -14.99
N VAL A 303 -11.41 14.35 -13.79
CA VAL A 303 -10.25 13.63 -13.24
C VAL A 303 -10.50 12.13 -13.17
N VAL A 304 -11.65 11.71 -12.61
CA VAL A 304 -11.97 10.29 -12.43
C VAL A 304 -12.12 9.58 -13.77
N LEU A 305 -12.84 10.20 -14.72
CA LEU A 305 -13.06 9.58 -16.03
C LEU A 305 -11.77 9.49 -16.85
N ILE A 306 -10.96 10.56 -16.89
CA ILE A 306 -9.69 10.55 -17.62
C ILE A 306 -8.72 9.53 -16.99
N LEU A 307 -8.62 9.50 -15.66
CA LEU A 307 -7.77 8.54 -14.99
C LEU A 307 -8.24 7.09 -15.24
N ALA A 308 -9.56 6.85 -15.21
CA ALA A 308 -10.11 5.53 -15.54
C ALA A 308 -9.81 5.12 -16.99
N THR A 309 -9.90 6.07 -17.94
CA THR A 309 -9.61 5.81 -19.36
C THR A 309 -8.15 5.38 -19.58
N PHE A 310 -7.20 5.91 -18.81
CA PHE A 310 -5.81 5.45 -18.87
C PHE A 310 -5.60 4.15 -18.10
N MET A 311 -6.08 4.04 -16.86
CA MET A 311 -5.75 2.93 -15.98
C MET A 311 -6.37 1.60 -16.43
N LEU A 312 -7.62 1.59 -16.92
CA LEU A 312 -8.29 0.35 -17.28
C LEU A 312 -7.59 -0.42 -18.41
N PRO A 313 -7.22 0.20 -19.54
CA PRO A 313 -6.46 -0.50 -20.58
C PRO A 313 -5.09 -0.99 -20.11
N LEU A 314 -4.37 -0.18 -19.32
CA LEU A 314 -3.05 -0.54 -18.83
C LEU A 314 -3.07 -1.75 -17.89
N ILE A 315 -4.11 -1.86 -17.06
CA ILE A 315 -4.28 -3.01 -16.16
C ILE A 315 -4.68 -4.26 -16.92
N ILE A 316 -5.46 -4.13 -18.00
CA ILE A 316 -5.76 -5.27 -18.91
C ILE A 316 -4.48 -5.73 -19.62
N LEU A 317 -3.62 -4.79 -20.04
CA LEU A 317 -2.33 -5.13 -20.62
C LEU A 317 -1.42 -5.83 -19.61
N ASN A 318 -1.43 -5.39 -18.34
CA ASN A 318 -0.57 -5.94 -17.30
C ASN A 318 -1.33 -6.05 -15.96
N PRO A 319 -1.96 -7.21 -15.69
CA PRO A 319 -2.75 -7.44 -14.46
C PRO A 319 -1.96 -7.31 -13.15
N LYS A 320 -0.62 -7.39 -13.20
CA LYS A 320 0.26 -7.16 -12.04
C LYS A 320 -0.03 -5.82 -11.34
N TYR A 321 -0.49 -4.82 -12.10
CA TYR A 321 -0.81 -3.49 -11.57
C TYR A 321 -2.27 -3.31 -11.14
N LEU A 322 -3.02 -4.38 -10.89
CA LEU A 322 -4.42 -4.32 -10.47
C LEU A 322 -4.63 -3.47 -9.20
N SER A 323 -3.66 -3.48 -8.29
CA SER A 323 -3.66 -2.64 -7.09
C SER A 323 -3.72 -1.14 -7.37
N SER A 324 -3.25 -0.70 -8.55
CA SER A 324 -3.32 0.70 -8.99
C SER A 324 -4.74 1.21 -9.28
N LEU A 325 -5.75 0.33 -9.33
CA LEU A 325 -7.16 0.73 -9.35
C LEU A 325 -7.66 1.27 -8.00
N TYR A 326 -6.94 1.03 -6.91
CA TYR A 326 -7.43 1.37 -5.58
C TYR A 326 -7.79 2.86 -5.38
N PRO A 327 -7.03 3.86 -5.87
CA PRO A 327 -7.43 5.26 -5.79
C PRO A 327 -8.77 5.54 -6.48
N LEU A 328 -8.98 4.99 -7.68
CA LEU A 328 -10.25 5.10 -8.41
C LEU A 328 -11.39 4.45 -7.63
N SER A 329 -11.18 3.24 -7.13
CA SER A 329 -12.16 2.50 -6.32
C SER A 329 -12.57 3.29 -5.08
N THR A 330 -11.62 3.92 -4.40
CA THR A 330 -11.88 4.80 -3.24
C THR A 330 -12.80 5.97 -3.60
N LEU A 331 -12.57 6.61 -4.74
CA LEU A 331 -13.42 7.71 -5.21
C LEU A 331 -14.82 7.23 -5.62
N MET A 332 -14.93 6.05 -6.23
CA MET A 332 -16.20 5.42 -6.58
C MET A 332 -17.00 5.05 -5.32
N ILE A 333 -16.36 4.47 -4.31
CA ILE A 333 -16.95 4.18 -3.00
C ILE A 333 -17.48 5.46 -2.35
N ALA A 334 -16.67 6.52 -2.33
CA ALA A 334 -17.06 7.80 -1.73
C ALA A 334 -18.25 8.45 -2.46
N MET A 335 -18.27 8.39 -3.80
CA MET A 335 -19.39 8.89 -4.60
C MET A 335 -20.65 8.04 -4.41
N GLY A 336 -20.51 6.72 -4.36
CA GLY A 336 -21.62 5.80 -4.10
C GLY A 336 -22.26 6.07 -2.73
N MET A 337 -21.45 6.20 -1.69
CA MET A 337 -21.90 6.54 -0.35
C MET A 337 -22.61 7.91 -0.31
N ALA A 338 -22.02 8.92 -0.97
CA ALA A 338 -22.63 10.24 -1.08
C ALA A 338 -23.99 10.19 -1.77
N THR A 339 -24.11 9.39 -2.83
CA THR A 339 -25.34 9.22 -3.59
C THR A 339 -26.41 8.54 -2.76
N MET A 340 -26.08 7.43 -2.09
CA MET A 340 -27.02 6.71 -1.23
C MET A 340 -27.58 7.60 -0.13
N ILE A 341 -26.72 8.29 0.61
CA ILE A 341 -27.11 9.19 1.69
C ILE A 341 -27.97 10.34 1.14
N THR A 342 -27.53 10.97 0.05
CA THR A 342 -28.25 12.13 -0.53
C THR A 342 -29.62 11.71 -1.08
N SER A 343 -29.71 10.55 -1.74
CA SER A 343 -30.98 10.04 -2.26
C SER A 343 -31.94 9.72 -1.13
N TRP A 344 -31.48 9.12 -0.05
CA TRP A 344 -32.28 8.87 1.14
C TRP A 344 -32.86 10.16 1.73
N TYR A 345 -32.03 11.19 1.91
CA TYR A 345 -32.51 12.48 2.42
C TYR A 345 -33.50 13.19 1.49
N LYS A 346 -33.43 12.92 0.18
CA LYS A 346 -34.40 13.46 -0.79
C LYS A 346 -35.74 12.76 -0.75
N LEU A 347 -35.79 11.46 -0.43
CA LEU A 347 -37.03 10.72 -0.33
C LEU A 347 -37.91 11.21 0.83
N PHE A 348 -37.30 11.67 1.93
CA PHE A 348 -38.02 12.11 3.12
C PHE A 348 -37.65 13.57 3.51
N PRO A 349 -38.06 14.57 2.68
CA PRO A 349 -37.60 15.95 2.89
C PRO A 349 -38.23 16.60 4.14
N ARG A 350 -39.41 16.20 4.55
CA ARG A 350 -40.18 16.83 5.65
C ARG A 350 -40.29 16.00 6.93
N ASN A 351 -40.04 14.69 6.86
CA ASN A 351 -40.19 13.80 8.01
C ASN A 351 -38.84 13.49 8.68
N PRO A 352 -38.50 14.08 9.83
CA PRO A 352 -37.25 13.82 10.52
C PRO A 352 -37.15 12.38 11.06
N TYR A 353 -38.27 11.79 11.48
CA TYR A 353 -38.32 10.42 12.01
C TYR A 353 -37.97 9.40 10.91
N ALA A 354 -38.61 9.53 9.74
CA ALA A 354 -38.27 8.66 8.60
C ALA A 354 -36.81 8.79 8.16
N ARG A 355 -36.20 9.98 8.25
CA ARG A 355 -34.77 10.16 8.00
C ARG A 355 -33.91 9.38 8.99
N VAL A 356 -34.21 9.45 10.28
CA VAL A 356 -33.46 8.73 11.32
C VAL A 356 -33.64 7.24 11.19
N THR A 357 -34.89 6.77 10.99
CA THR A 357 -35.17 5.33 10.80
C THR A 357 -34.44 4.73 9.60
N GLY A 358 -34.34 5.46 8.50
CA GLY A 358 -33.58 4.98 7.34
C GLY A 358 -32.07 5.08 7.45
N LEU A 359 -31.55 5.80 8.43
CA LEU A 359 -30.11 5.72 8.75
C LEU A 359 -29.74 4.38 9.41
N LEU A 360 -30.69 3.69 10.05
CA LEU A 360 -30.45 2.38 10.67
C LEU A 360 -30.00 1.33 9.65
N PRO A 361 -30.75 1.01 8.58
CA PRO A 361 -30.32 0.04 7.57
C PRO A 361 -28.99 0.47 6.89
N LEU A 362 -28.81 1.77 6.65
CA LEU A 362 -27.57 2.29 6.08
C LEU A 362 -26.38 2.09 7.03
N SER A 363 -26.59 2.32 8.32
CA SER A 363 -25.55 2.09 9.33
C SER A 363 -25.19 0.61 9.43
N ILE A 364 -26.17 -0.28 9.45
CA ILE A 364 -25.96 -1.74 9.45
C ILE A 364 -25.19 -2.15 8.20
N PHE A 365 -25.57 -1.63 7.04
CA PHE A 365 -24.88 -1.90 5.78
C PHE A 365 -23.40 -1.45 5.84
N VAL A 366 -23.12 -0.23 6.28
CA VAL A 366 -21.74 0.29 6.38
C VAL A 366 -20.90 -0.50 7.39
N VAL A 367 -21.46 -0.80 8.57
CA VAL A 367 -20.79 -1.60 9.60
C VAL A 367 -20.53 -3.02 9.07
N GLY A 368 -21.50 -3.61 8.37
CA GLY A 368 -21.36 -4.90 7.70
C GLY A 368 -20.25 -4.93 6.65
N LEU A 369 -20.11 -3.86 5.85
CA LEU A 369 -19.02 -3.74 4.88
C LEU A 369 -17.64 -3.62 5.54
N ILE A 370 -17.53 -2.81 6.60
CA ILE A 370 -16.30 -2.66 7.38
C ILE A 370 -15.89 -4.01 7.97
N PHE A 371 -16.83 -4.68 8.65
CA PHE A 371 -16.59 -5.97 9.26
C PHE A 371 -16.24 -7.03 8.21
N SER A 372 -16.95 -7.08 7.10
CA SER A 372 -16.67 -8.01 5.99
C SER A 372 -15.26 -7.80 5.40
N GLY A 373 -14.83 -6.55 5.22
CA GLY A 373 -13.48 -6.24 4.73
C GLY A 373 -12.39 -6.73 5.67
N MET A 374 -12.54 -6.46 6.96
CA MET A 374 -11.58 -6.87 7.99
C MET A 374 -11.55 -8.39 8.17
N MET A 375 -12.71 -9.02 8.33
CA MET A 375 -12.80 -10.48 8.51
C MET A 375 -12.26 -11.25 7.32
N ARG A 376 -12.53 -10.76 6.11
CA ARG A 376 -12.00 -11.36 4.91
C ARG A 376 -10.47 -11.27 4.84
N TYR A 377 -9.88 -10.13 5.22
CA TYR A 377 -8.44 -9.99 5.34
C TYR A 377 -7.87 -10.99 6.36
N MET A 378 -8.43 -11.04 7.57
CA MET A 378 -7.96 -11.92 8.62
C MET A 378 -8.09 -13.41 8.23
N ASN A 379 -9.23 -13.81 7.66
CA ASN A 379 -9.48 -15.20 7.28
C ASN A 379 -8.56 -15.67 6.15
N ASN A 380 -8.27 -14.82 5.17
CA ASN A 380 -7.33 -15.17 4.10
C ASN A 380 -5.94 -15.50 4.65
N TYR A 381 -5.43 -14.72 5.59
CA TYR A 381 -4.11 -14.97 6.18
C TYR A 381 -4.09 -16.08 7.24
N SER A 382 -5.21 -16.38 7.87
CA SER A 382 -5.25 -17.38 8.94
C SER A 382 -5.61 -18.77 8.46
N TYR A 383 -6.43 -18.88 7.42
CA TYR A 383 -7.06 -20.15 7.05
C TYR A 383 -6.94 -20.53 5.57
N ASN A 384 -6.50 -19.62 4.69
CA ASN A 384 -6.34 -19.97 3.28
C ASN A 384 -4.97 -20.61 3.03
N PRO A 385 -4.90 -21.94 2.74
CA PRO A 385 -3.62 -22.65 2.57
C PRO A 385 -2.77 -22.05 1.45
N GLN A 386 -3.39 -21.61 0.36
CA GLN A 386 -2.68 -21.08 -0.79
C GLN A 386 -2.06 -19.71 -0.49
N VAL A 387 -2.72 -18.88 0.32
CA VAL A 387 -2.13 -17.63 0.79
C VAL A 387 -0.98 -17.92 1.74
N LEU A 388 -1.17 -18.89 2.66
CA LEU A 388 -0.14 -19.26 3.63
C LEU A 388 1.13 -19.81 2.96
N ASP A 389 0.99 -20.58 1.88
CA ASP A 389 2.14 -21.14 1.16
C ASP A 389 3.02 -20.06 0.51
N HIS A 390 2.48 -18.87 0.24
CA HIS A 390 3.24 -17.72 -0.27
C HIS A 390 3.95 -16.89 0.81
N TYR A 391 3.72 -17.17 2.09
CA TYR A 391 4.28 -16.42 3.21
C TYR A 391 5.20 -17.28 4.06
N SER A 392 6.47 -16.91 4.12
CA SER A 392 7.46 -17.52 4.99
C SER A 392 7.59 -16.72 6.29
N SER A 393 7.52 -17.41 7.43
CA SER A 393 7.77 -16.80 8.74
C SER A 393 9.22 -16.99 9.21
N ASP A 394 10.11 -17.38 8.33
CA ASP A 394 11.48 -17.79 8.61
C ASP A 394 12.27 -16.72 9.35
N LEU A 395 12.19 -15.46 8.89
CA LEU A 395 12.90 -14.37 9.54
C LEU A 395 12.45 -14.14 10.99
N ALA A 396 11.15 -14.19 11.26
CA ALA A 396 10.63 -14.03 12.62
C ALA A 396 11.03 -15.20 13.54
N LEU A 397 11.01 -16.42 13.02
CA LEU A 397 11.45 -17.62 13.74
C LEU A 397 12.95 -17.59 14.01
N LEU A 398 13.74 -17.17 13.04
CA LEU A 398 15.18 -16.97 13.20
C LEU A 398 15.47 -15.95 14.30
N ASP A 399 14.83 -14.79 14.26
CA ASP A 399 15.01 -13.74 15.27
C ASP A 399 14.62 -14.23 16.68
N GLN A 400 13.49 -14.94 16.82
CA GLN A 400 13.09 -15.55 18.09
C GLN A 400 14.12 -16.56 18.61
N TYR A 401 14.66 -17.40 17.72
CA TYR A 401 15.70 -18.37 18.07
C TYR A 401 16.99 -17.68 18.56
N LEU A 402 17.49 -16.71 17.80
CA LEU A 402 18.70 -15.95 18.12
C LEU A 402 18.57 -15.15 19.43
N ALA A 403 17.38 -14.56 19.67
CA ALA A 403 17.12 -13.83 20.92
C ALA A 403 17.11 -14.76 22.15
N LYS A 404 16.53 -15.97 22.00
CA LYS A 404 16.44 -16.95 23.10
C LYS A 404 17.80 -17.50 23.50
N ASN A 405 18.69 -17.75 22.53
CA ASN A 405 19.95 -18.48 22.76
C ASN A 405 21.18 -17.56 22.95
N LYS A 406 21.02 -16.22 22.94
CA LYS A 406 22.10 -15.21 23.07
C LYS A 406 23.31 -15.54 22.18
N THR A 407 23.06 -15.74 20.90
CA THR A 407 24.05 -16.19 19.92
C THR A 407 24.96 -15.06 19.46
N ASP A 408 26.19 -15.38 19.07
CA ASP A 408 27.17 -14.44 18.48
C ASP A 408 27.55 -14.90 17.06
N ALA A 409 28.00 -13.99 16.21
CA ALA A 409 28.35 -14.26 14.83
C ALA A 409 29.47 -15.30 14.66
N ASP A 410 30.42 -15.33 15.59
CA ASP A 410 31.54 -16.28 15.56
C ASP A 410 31.11 -17.69 15.99
N SER A 411 30.07 -17.79 16.77
CA SER A 411 29.57 -19.06 17.32
C SER A 411 28.44 -19.68 16.52
N THR A 412 27.69 -18.88 15.75
CA THR A 412 26.48 -19.31 15.03
C THR A 412 26.58 -19.03 13.55
N ARG A 413 26.41 -20.07 12.75
CA ARG A 413 26.42 -19.98 11.29
C ARG A 413 25.10 -20.45 10.70
N LEU A 414 24.52 -19.61 9.86
CA LEU A 414 23.36 -19.96 9.05
C LEU A 414 23.81 -20.43 7.67
N VAL A 415 23.47 -21.65 7.30
CA VAL A 415 23.71 -22.18 5.96
C VAL A 415 22.42 -22.08 5.16
N ALA A 416 22.45 -21.28 4.11
CA ALA A 416 21.31 -20.99 3.26
C ALA A 416 21.56 -21.49 1.82
N SER A 417 20.47 -21.79 1.11
CA SER A 417 20.54 -22.09 -0.32
C SER A 417 21.06 -20.86 -1.11
N LYS A 418 21.58 -21.10 -2.31
CA LYS A 418 22.09 -20.01 -3.17
C LYS A 418 21.05 -18.92 -3.40
N ASP A 419 19.78 -19.28 -3.54
CA ASP A 419 18.68 -18.32 -3.79
C ASP A 419 18.35 -17.47 -2.57
N GLN A 420 18.55 -18.02 -1.36
CA GLN A 420 18.29 -17.34 -0.09
C GLN A 420 19.51 -16.61 0.46
N LEU A 421 20.70 -16.92 -0.06
CA LEU A 421 21.97 -16.38 0.45
C LEU A 421 22.00 -14.85 0.48
N ALA A 422 21.57 -14.21 -0.60
CA ALA A 422 21.58 -12.75 -0.71
C ALA A 422 20.72 -12.09 0.37
N PHE A 423 19.54 -12.65 0.64
CA PHE A 423 18.63 -12.13 1.66
C PHE A 423 19.20 -12.30 3.08
N TYR A 424 19.66 -13.50 3.44
CA TYR A 424 20.21 -13.73 4.77
C TYR A 424 21.56 -13.00 4.97
N SER A 425 22.32 -12.78 3.91
CA SER A 425 23.53 -11.93 3.97
C SER A 425 23.16 -10.46 4.26
N LEU A 426 22.08 -9.96 3.67
CA LEU A 426 21.55 -8.65 4.01
C LEU A 426 21.13 -8.58 5.49
N VAL A 427 20.43 -9.59 6.01
CA VAL A 427 20.04 -9.66 7.43
C VAL A 427 21.28 -9.66 8.32
N ALA A 428 22.27 -10.52 8.04
CA ALA A 428 23.52 -10.63 8.82
C ALA A 428 24.38 -9.34 8.77
N HIS A 429 24.29 -8.54 7.71
CA HIS A 429 24.99 -7.25 7.64
C HIS A 429 24.51 -6.29 8.74
N TYR A 430 23.22 -6.32 9.09
CA TYR A 430 22.66 -5.48 10.15
C TYR A 430 22.55 -6.20 11.51
N ASP A 431 22.56 -7.54 11.51
CA ASP A 431 22.45 -8.37 12.72
C ASP A 431 23.72 -9.20 12.92
N LYS A 432 24.53 -8.80 13.87
CA LYS A 432 25.80 -9.45 14.18
C LYS A 432 25.69 -10.72 15.05
N ARG A 433 24.50 -11.27 15.22
CA ARG A 433 24.25 -12.48 16.03
C ARG A 433 24.57 -13.78 15.30
N PHE A 434 24.75 -13.74 13.97
CA PHE A 434 25.08 -14.90 13.15
C PHE A 434 25.84 -14.51 11.89
N SER A 435 26.55 -15.47 11.31
CA SER A 435 27.18 -15.36 9.99
C SER A 435 26.46 -16.26 8.99
N VAL A 436 26.58 -15.95 7.68
CA VAL A 436 25.89 -16.70 6.61
C VAL A 436 26.91 -17.32 5.67
N SER A 437 26.69 -18.56 5.26
CA SER A 437 27.50 -19.24 4.23
C SER A 437 26.63 -20.19 3.40
N VAL A 438 27.17 -20.63 2.25
CA VAL A 438 26.57 -21.67 1.43
C VAL A 438 27.04 -23.06 1.89
N ASP A 439 28.32 -23.12 2.28
CA ASP A 439 28.99 -24.36 2.69
C ASP A 439 29.54 -24.24 4.12
N ILE A 440 29.76 -25.38 4.73
CA ILE A 440 30.33 -25.48 6.07
C ILE A 440 31.85 -25.67 5.93
N THR A 441 32.60 -24.56 5.93
CA THR A 441 34.08 -24.61 5.86
C THR A 441 34.72 -24.74 7.22
N ASP A 442 34.13 -24.13 8.25
CA ASP A 442 34.59 -24.18 9.65
C ASP A 442 33.55 -24.82 10.52
N THR A 443 33.92 -25.34 11.68
CA THR A 443 32.99 -25.96 12.65
C THR A 443 32.61 -24.97 13.75
N PRO A 444 31.61 -24.08 13.51
CA PRO A 444 31.09 -23.22 14.57
C PRO A 444 30.36 -24.05 15.62
N LYS A 445 30.14 -23.49 16.81
CA LYS A 445 29.44 -24.19 17.90
C LYS A 445 27.99 -24.56 17.53
N THR A 446 27.33 -23.72 16.73
CA THR A 446 25.95 -23.90 16.29
C THR A 446 25.84 -23.67 14.79
N VAL A 447 25.23 -24.60 14.08
CA VAL A 447 24.89 -24.48 12.67
C VAL A 447 23.38 -24.53 12.50
N LEU A 448 22.85 -23.53 11.79
CA LEU A 448 21.44 -23.48 11.41
C LEU A 448 21.34 -23.77 9.91
N LEU A 449 20.65 -24.84 9.52
CA LEU A 449 20.34 -25.11 8.11
C LEU A 449 18.94 -24.62 7.80
N THR A 450 18.78 -23.92 6.68
CA THR A 450 17.43 -23.61 6.16
C THR A 450 16.77 -24.87 5.65
N HIS A 451 15.44 -24.85 5.48
CA HIS A 451 14.67 -25.98 4.93
C HIS A 451 15.26 -26.48 3.61
N ASP A 452 15.63 -25.59 2.72
CA ASP A 452 16.18 -25.95 1.40
C ASP A 452 17.61 -26.49 1.46
N SER A 453 18.35 -26.14 2.51
CA SER A 453 19.73 -26.61 2.74
C SER A 453 19.83 -27.89 3.58
N ARG A 454 18.70 -28.53 3.95
CA ARG A 454 18.62 -29.69 4.84
C ARG A 454 19.42 -30.91 4.38
N HIS A 455 19.75 -31.02 3.09
CA HIS A 455 20.53 -32.16 2.55
C HIS A 455 22.04 -32.00 2.77
N ILE A 456 22.50 -30.83 3.22
CA ILE A 456 23.91 -30.59 3.49
C ILE A 456 24.31 -31.36 4.74
N ARG A 457 25.32 -32.21 4.62
CA ARG A 457 25.85 -32.93 5.77
C ARG A 457 26.66 -32.00 6.66
N VAL A 458 26.35 -32.00 7.94
CA VAL A 458 27.08 -31.23 8.95
C VAL A 458 28.04 -32.15 9.68
N PRO A 459 29.36 -32.08 9.40
CA PRO A 459 30.33 -32.94 10.07
C PRO A 459 30.50 -32.51 11.54
N ASN A 460 30.69 -33.47 12.44
CA ASN A 460 31.02 -33.26 13.85
C ASN A 460 29.96 -32.54 14.71
N LEU A 461 28.75 -32.33 14.23
CA LEU A 461 27.66 -31.75 14.98
C LEU A 461 26.44 -32.69 14.95
N GLU A 462 25.65 -32.72 16.03
CA GLU A 462 24.42 -33.48 16.12
C GLU A 462 23.19 -32.58 16.02
N LEU A 463 22.10 -33.09 15.42
CA LEU A 463 20.83 -32.37 15.32
C LEU A 463 20.26 -32.23 16.75
N SER A 464 20.21 -31.01 17.25
CA SER A 464 19.67 -30.68 18.57
C SER A 464 18.16 -30.59 18.55
N HIS A 465 17.62 -29.76 17.65
CA HIS A 465 16.18 -29.58 17.50
C HIS A 465 15.84 -28.92 16.13
N ILE A 466 14.56 -28.96 15.79
CA ILE A 466 14.03 -28.38 14.57
C ILE A 466 13.11 -27.22 14.96
N VAL A 467 13.37 -26.04 14.38
CA VAL A 467 12.48 -24.88 14.51
C VAL A 467 11.36 -25.01 13.50
N THR A 468 10.13 -25.04 13.98
CA THR A 468 8.94 -25.30 13.16
C THR A 468 7.98 -24.12 13.14
N SER A 469 7.23 -23.99 12.06
CA SER A 469 6.14 -23.02 11.91
C SER A 469 4.79 -23.73 11.98
N HIS A 470 3.85 -23.21 12.76
CA HIS A 470 2.49 -23.77 12.87
C HIS A 470 1.56 -23.43 11.70
N LYS A 471 1.99 -22.55 10.80
CA LYS A 471 1.10 -21.95 9.79
C LYS A 471 1.23 -22.52 8.38
N ILE A 472 2.23 -23.37 8.11
CA ILE A 472 2.60 -23.78 6.75
C ILE A 472 2.67 -25.32 6.65
N ARG A 473 2.37 -25.88 5.45
CA ARG A 473 2.37 -27.34 5.22
C ARG A 473 3.71 -28.00 5.52
N SER A 474 4.83 -27.41 5.05
CA SER A 474 6.17 -27.80 5.47
C SER A 474 6.51 -27.02 6.73
N ALA A 475 6.28 -27.63 7.90
CA ALA A 475 6.40 -26.97 9.20
C ALA A 475 7.85 -26.67 9.59
N ASP A 476 8.78 -27.51 9.17
CA ASP A 476 10.21 -27.39 9.43
C ASP A 476 10.84 -26.20 8.70
N ARG A 477 11.50 -25.33 9.45
CA ARG A 477 12.12 -24.11 8.93
C ARG A 477 13.61 -24.07 9.09
N PHE A 478 14.10 -24.40 10.28
CA PHE A 478 15.53 -24.45 10.56
C PHE A 478 15.88 -25.72 11.30
N TYR A 479 16.95 -26.37 10.86
CA TYR A 479 17.57 -27.51 11.52
C TYR A 479 18.76 -27.01 12.31
N VAL A 480 18.72 -27.19 13.61
CA VAL A 480 19.74 -26.69 14.55
C VAL A 480 20.70 -27.82 14.92
N TYR A 481 21.95 -27.68 14.54
CA TYR A 481 23.02 -28.60 14.87
C TYR A 481 23.94 -27.93 15.89
N THR A 482 24.31 -28.67 16.96
CA THR A 482 25.19 -28.21 18.01
C THR A 482 26.28 -29.24 18.26
N THR A 483 27.40 -28.84 18.89
CA THR A 483 28.42 -29.76 19.38
C THR A 483 27.83 -30.69 20.39
N LYS A 484 28.23 -31.96 20.32
CA LYS A 484 27.87 -32.98 21.34
C LYS A 484 28.28 -32.48 22.71
N GLN A 485 27.34 -32.35 23.63
CA GLN A 485 27.64 -32.10 25.05
C GLN A 485 28.22 -33.31 25.72
#